data_5a2691aae2a9a324f7206638c1856f34
#
_entry.id   5a2691aae2a9a324f7206638c1856f34
#
_cell.length_a   1.000
_cell.length_b   1.000
_cell.length_c   1.000
_cell.angle_alpha   90.00
_cell.angle_beta   90.00
_cell.angle_gamma   90.00
#
_symmetry.space_group_name_H-M   'P 1'
#
loop_
_entity.id
_entity.type
_entity.pdbx_description
1 polymer ?
#
loop_
_entity_poly.entity_id
_entity_poly.type
_entity_poly.pdbx_seq_one_letter_code
_entity_poly.pdbx_strand_id
1 'polypeptide(L)'
;MTKSLVTAALLGLGAIVAAPRHGQAPPAQLVTFLRQSIGLDSVQLALIERGEGVVKVLETKDRRDVALFGIITTAVARDAYVARALDFRNSLRSPSRTHFGIFSDPATAADVAAVTISMRDVEDMKDCRPGDCVVKLPATDMRRIHEETNWSGDDIQAQLGAYARRRLVEYIADYRKRGDSAMAIYDDRGRLNVHASEAFAAMLAESPYVYQNVPSLGRYLAAYPREKLAGATEVLFWSEDAMPRLRPILSVTHQVVYTPPELPGVTLIAAKQLYANHYFEAALDVTCVVERGGSGSYLLVLRRYRFDNMPSGGLINIRGRAIGALRDQLLADLRRPSP
;
A
#
# COMPACT_ATOMS: atom_id res chain seq x y z
N MET A 1 19.95 -43.87 -73.18
CA MET A 1 19.93 -42.36 -73.27
C MET A 1 18.60 -41.88 -72.72
N THR A 2 18.52 -41.57 -71.46
CA THR A 2 17.28 -41.08 -70.89
C THR A 2 17.72 -39.96 -69.83
N LYS A 3 17.37 -38.73 -70.16
CA LYS A 3 17.65 -37.55 -69.37
C LYS A 3 16.54 -37.41 -68.30
N SER A 4 16.92 -37.46 -66.99
CA SER A 4 16.04 -37.10 -65.88
C SER A 4 16.08 -35.58 -65.67
N LEU A 5 14.91 -34.97 -65.69
CA LEU A 5 14.70 -33.59 -65.27
C LEU A 5 14.44 -33.61 -63.75
N VAL A 6 15.28 -32.85 -63.01
CA VAL A 6 15.08 -32.57 -61.60
C VAL A 6 14.32 -31.26 -61.50
N THR A 7 13.09 -31.30 -60.97
CA THR A 7 12.28 -30.11 -60.68
C THR A 7 12.57 -29.68 -59.27
N ALA A 8 13.17 -28.52 -59.11
CA ALA A 8 13.40 -27.88 -57.82
C ALA A 8 12.09 -27.17 -57.35
N ALA A 9 11.51 -27.62 -56.28
CA ALA A 9 10.41 -26.92 -55.60
C ALA A 9 10.94 -25.89 -54.63
N LEU A 10 10.75 -24.60 -54.93
CA LEU A 10 11.00 -23.48 -54.04
C LEU A 10 9.89 -23.42 -52.99
N LEU A 11 10.18 -23.82 -51.77
CA LEU A 11 9.35 -23.58 -50.60
C LEU A 11 9.55 -22.11 -50.15
N GLY A 12 8.57 -21.25 -50.48
CA GLY A 12 8.46 -19.91 -49.97
C GLY A 12 8.09 -19.94 -48.49
N LEU A 13 9.04 -19.60 -47.60
CA LEU A 13 8.74 -19.26 -46.22
C LEU A 13 8.01 -17.90 -46.19
N GLY A 14 6.69 -17.93 -46.15
CA GLY A 14 5.88 -16.76 -45.81
C GLY A 14 6.08 -16.42 -44.34
N ALA A 15 6.83 -15.35 -44.05
CA ALA A 15 6.87 -14.76 -42.74
C ALA A 15 5.45 -14.28 -42.37
N ILE A 16 4.78 -14.99 -41.48
CA ILE A 16 3.54 -14.51 -40.85
C ILE A 16 3.95 -13.36 -39.95
N VAL A 17 3.88 -12.14 -40.45
CA VAL A 17 3.90 -10.94 -39.61
C VAL A 17 2.61 -10.97 -38.78
N ALA A 18 2.71 -11.38 -37.53
CA ALA A 18 1.60 -11.29 -36.59
C ALA A 18 1.21 -9.80 -36.47
N ALA A 19 0.07 -9.44 -37.02
CA ALA A 19 -0.50 -8.11 -36.83
C ALA A 19 -0.64 -7.86 -35.31
N PRO A 20 -0.34 -6.65 -34.81
CA PRO A 20 -0.56 -6.31 -33.42
C PRO A 20 -2.06 -6.52 -33.13
N ARG A 21 -2.38 -7.44 -32.21
CA ARG A 21 -3.74 -7.64 -31.75
C ARG A 21 -4.19 -6.32 -31.11
N HIS A 22 -5.06 -5.61 -31.78
CA HIS A 22 -5.70 -4.43 -31.23
C HIS A 22 -6.41 -4.88 -29.95
N GLY A 23 -5.98 -4.35 -28.80
CA GLY A 23 -6.56 -4.69 -27.51
C GLY A 23 -8.05 -4.35 -27.52
N GLN A 24 -8.82 -5.19 -26.87
CA GLN A 24 -10.25 -4.96 -26.68
C GLN A 24 -10.44 -3.62 -25.96
N ALA A 25 -11.43 -2.83 -26.40
CA ALA A 25 -11.75 -1.55 -25.78
C ALA A 25 -12.00 -1.73 -24.26
N PRO A 26 -11.61 -0.76 -23.43
CA PRO A 26 -11.81 -0.86 -21.98
C PRO A 26 -13.31 -0.98 -21.66
N PRO A 27 -13.67 -1.72 -20.59
CA PRO A 27 -15.06 -1.82 -20.17
C PRO A 27 -15.68 -0.43 -19.97
N ALA A 28 -16.90 -0.22 -20.47
CA ALA A 28 -17.57 1.10 -20.39
C ALA A 28 -17.64 1.65 -18.96
N GLN A 29 -17.85 0.76 -17.99
CA GLN A 29 -17.81 1.10 -16.55
C GLN A 29 -16.46 1.65 -16.11
N LEU A 30 -15.35 1.05 -16.57
CA LEU A 30 -14.01 1.53 -16.28
C LEU A 30 -13.78 2.93 -16.86
N VAL A 31 -14.16 3.15 -18.13
CA VAL A 31 -14.04 4.47 -18.78
C VAL A 31 -14.87 5.53 -18.03
N THR A 32 -16.08 5.19 -17.61
CA THR A 32 -16.94 6.07 -16.82
C THR A 32 -16.29 6.44 -15.49
N PHE A 33 -15.76 5.44 -14.76
CA PHE A 33 -15.04 5.68 -13.52
C PHE A 33 -13.81 6.58 -13.72
N LEU A 34 -12.98 6.30 -14.72
CA LEU A 34 -11.77 7.08 -15.01
C LEU A 34 -12.09 8.54 -15.35
N ARG A 35 -13.18 8.79 -16.09
CA ARG A 35 -13.60 10.14 -16.44
C ARG A 35 -14.30 10.88 -15.30
N GLN A 36 -15.29 10.26 -14.67
CA GLN A 36 -16.19 10.95 -13.73
C GLN A 36 -15.62 10.96 -12.30
N SER A 37 -15.03 9.87 -11.84
CA SER A 37 -14.52 9.76 -10.45
C SER A 37 -13.06 10.20 -10.33
N ILE A 38 -12.24 9.88 -11.33
CA ILE A 38 -10.80 10.24 -11.32
C ILE A 38 -10.54 11.53 -12.11
N GLY A 39 -11.39 11.84 -13.11
CA GLY A 39 -11.28 13.03 -13.95
C GLY A 39 -10.14 12.94 -14.96
N LEU A 40 -9.90 11.77 -15.57
CA LEU A 40 -8.94 11.63 -16.68
C LEU A 40 -9.55 12.21 -17.96
N ASP A 41 -8.72 12.91 -18.74
CA ASP A 41 -9.07 13.43 -20.06
C ASP A 41 -8.86 12.40 -21.17
N SER A 42 -9.25 12.76 -22.40
CA SER A 42 -9.13 11.89 -23.57
C SER A 42 -7.67 11.58 -23.95
N VAL A 43 -6.74 12.51 -23.70
CA VAL A 43 -5.32 12.31 -23.98
C VAL A 43 -4.74 11.27 -23.02
N GLN A 44 -5.08 11.40 -21.73
CA GLN A 44 -4.66 10.43 -20.70
C GLN A 44 -5.21 9.03 -20.95
N LEU A 45 -6.48 8.93 -21.38
CA LEU A 45 -7.08 7.64 -21.75
C LEU A 45 -6.37 7.03 -22.96
N ALA A 46 -6.00 7.83 -23.98
CA ALA A 46 -5.25 7.34 -25.13
C ALA A 46 -3.84 6.87 -24.75
N LEU A 47 -3.17 7.49 -23.78
CA LEU A 47 -1.89 7.03 -23.22
C LEU A 47 -2.01 5.63 -22.62
N ILE A 48 -3.06 5.39 -21.80
CA ILE A 48 -3.32 4.10 -21.18
C ILE A 48 -3.49 2.98 -22.22
N GLU A 49 -4.25 3.27 -23.29
CA GLU A 49 -4.46 2.28 -24.37
C GLU A 49 -3.18 1.96 -25.14
N ARG A 50 -2.22 2.87 -25.19
CA ARG A 50 -0.88 2.61 -25.74
C ARG A 50 0.05 1.87 -24.76
N GLY A 51 -0.42 1.53 -23.54
CA GLY A 51 0.40 0.87 -22.53
C GLY A 51 1.26 1.81 -21.70
N GLU A 52 1.00 3.12 -21.80
CA GLU A 52 1.71 4.11 -21.00
C GLU A 52 1.05 4.27 -19.62
N GLY A 53 1.87 4.33 -18.56
CA GLY A 53 1.39 4.59 -17.21
C GLY A 53 0.97 6.04 -17.05
N VAL A 54 -0.21 6.25 -16.48
CA VAL A 54 -0.73 7.59 -16.13
C VAL A 54 -0.84 7.70 -14.62
N VAL A 55 -0.32 8.78 -14.04
CA VAL A 55 -0.47 9.10 -12.61
C VAL A 55 -1.08 10.48 -12.47
N LYS A 56 -2.13 10.56 -11.63
CA LYS A 56 -2.85 11.79 -11.29
C LYS A 56 -2.78 12.04 -9.79
N VAL A 57 -2.49 13.28 -9.41
CA VAL A 57 -2.65 13.76 -8.04
C VAL A 57 -4.12 14.13 -7.86
N LEU A 58 -4.78 13.55 -6.86
CA LEU A 58 -6.17 13.83 -6.54
C LEU A 58 -6.26 14.97 -5.52
N GLU A 59 -7.35 15.71 -5.55
CA GLU A 59 -7.59 16.77 -4.57
C GLU A 59 -7.88 16.20 -3.19
N THR A 60 -7.43 16.90 -2.17
CA THR A 60 -7.63 16.57 -0.76
C THR A 60 -8.06 17.82 0.01
N LYS A 61 -8.97 17.67 0.98
CA LYS A 61 -9.43 18.79 1.81
C LYS A 61 -8.40 19.16 2.87
N ASP A 62 -7.81 18.16 3.52
CA ASP A 62 -6.74 18.37 4.50
C ASP A 62 -5.40 18.47 3.77
N ARG A 63 -4.61 19.51 4.07
CA ARG A 63 -3.28 19.72 3.47
C ARG A 63 -2.25 18.66 3.87
N ARG A 64 -2.48 17.93 4.96
CA ARG A 64 -1.66 16.79 5.37
C ARG A 64 -1.92 15.55 4.53
N ASP A 65 -3.04 15.52 3.80
CA ASP A 65 -3.37 14.41 2.93
C ASP A 65 -2.69 14.54 1.57
N VAL A 66 -2.22 13.40 1.07
CA VAL A 66 -1.78 13.21 -0.32
C VAL A 66 -2.55 12.04 -0.89
N ALA A 67 -3.20 12.25 -2.04
CA ALA A 67 -3.92 11.22 -2.75
C ALA A 67 -3.40 11.13 -4.19
N LEU A 68 -3.02 9.91 -4.60
CA LEU A 68 -2.49 9.61 -5.91
C LEU A 68 -3.29 8.48 -6.55
N PHE A 69 -3.64 8.66 -7.80
CA PHE A 69 -4.20 7.60 -8.64
C PHE A 69 -3.23 7.28 -9.76
N GLY A 70 -2.98 6.00 -9.99
CA GLY A 70 -2.17 5.52 -11.10
C GLY A 70 -2.89 4.42 -11.88
N ILE A 71 -2.66 4.34 -13.18
CA ILE A 71 -3.20 3.29 -14.04
C ILE A 71 -2.22 2.96 -15.16
N ILE A 72 -2.15 1.66 -15.49
CA ILE A 72 -1.41 1.13 -16.64
C ILE A 72 -2.11 -0.12 -17.16
N THR A 73 -1.90 -0.47 -18.43
CA THR A 73 -2.20 -1.81 -18.95
C THR A 73 -0.98 -2.71 -18.81
N THR A 74 -1.20 -3.97 -18.47
CA THR A 74 -0.14 -5.00 -18.37
C THR A 74 -0.52 -6.24 -19.16
N ALA A 75 0.48 -6.96 -19.68
CA ALA A 75 0.30 -8.26 -20.31
C ALA A 75 0.04 -9.39 -19.28
N VAL A 76 0.17 -9.12 -17.99
CA VAL A 76 -0.10 -10.10 -16.93
C VAL A 76 -1.61 -10.28 -16.79
N ALA A 77 -2.10 -11.51 -16.93
CA ALA A 77 -3.50 -11.84 -16.69
C ALA A 77 -3.88 -11.58 -15.22
N ARG A 78 -5.13 -11.17 -14.98
CA ARG A 78 -5.65 -10.89 -13.63
C ARG A 78 -5.35 -12.02 -12.65
N ASP A 79 -5.67 -13.26 -13.00
CA ASP A 79 -5.51 -14.41 -12.10
C ASP A 79 -4.03 -14.67 -11.76
N ALA A 80 -3.14 -14.47 -12.74
CA ALA A 80 -1.70 -14.57 -12.48
C ALA A 80 -1.19 -13.46 -11.56
N TYR A 81 -1.72 -12.23 -11.69
CA TYR A 81 -1.42 -11.13 -10.79
C TYR A 81 -1.93 -11.43 -9.37
N VAL A 82 -3.18 -11.88 -9.25
CA VAL A 82 -3.82 -12.22 -7.98
C VAL A 82 -3.10 -13.38 -7.28
N ALA A 83 -2.71 -14.42 -8.02
CA ALA A 83 -1.95 -15.54 -7.48
C ALA A 83 -0.61 -15.08 -6.85
N ARG A 84 0.08 -14.13 -7.51
CA ARG A 84 1.31 -13.53 -6.95
C ARG A 84 1.01 -12.67 -5.71
N ALA A 85 -0.08 -11.90 -5.74
CA ALA A 85 -0.48 -11.07 -4.59
C ALA A 85 -0.85 -11.90 -3.37
N LEU A 86 -1.40 -13.11 -3.56
CA LEU A 86 -1.73 -14.07 -2.51
C LEU A 86 -0.50 -14.80 -1.95
N ASP A 87 0.62 -14.82 -2.68
CA ASP A 87 1.91 -15.26 -2.14
C ASP A 87 2.51 -14.15 -1.28
N PHE A 88 1.94 -13.92 -0.09
CA PHE A 88 2.31 -12.83 0.79
C PHE A 88 3.80 -12.81 1.15
N ARG A 89 4.47 -13.97 1.21
CA ARG A 89 5.90 -14.02 1.52
C ARG A 89 6.77 -13.40 0.43
N ASN A 90 6.33 -13.49 -0.81
CA ASN A 90 7.05 -12.92 -1.94
C ASN A 90 6.53 -11.55 -2.34
N SER A 91 5.20 -11.34 -2.35
CA SER A 91 4.59 -10.06 -2.74
C SER A 91 4.91 -8.91 -1.77
N LEU A 92 5.18 -9.22 -0.50
CA LEU A 92 5.61 -8.22 0.48
C LEU A 92 7.09 -7.81 0.32
N ARG A 93 7.88 -8.47 -0.50
CA ARG A 93 9.27 -8.07 -0.76
C ARG A 93 9.32 -6.83 -1.63
N SER A 94 10.15 -5.85 -1.23
CA SER A 94 10.37 -4.62 -1.97
C SER A 94 11.83 -4.16 -1.77
N PRO A 95 12.45 -3.51 -2.75
CA PRO A 95 13.79 -2.94 -2.57
C PRO A 95 13.91 -1.94 -1.42
N SER A 96 12.81 -1.26 -1.08
CA SER A 96 12.75 -0.33 0.07
C SER A 96 12.43 -1.03 1.39
N ARG A 97 11.94 -2.26 1.37
CA ARG A 97 11.54 -3.02 2.56
C ARG A 97 12.69 -3.83 3.09
N THR A 98 13.33 -3.36 4.16
CA THR A 98 14.51 -4.00 4.75
C THR A 98 14.13 -5.26 5.52
N HIS A 99 13.03 -5.20 6.27
CA HIS A 99 12.50 -6.31 7.05
C HIS A 99 10.97 -6.35 6.98
N PHE A 100 10.39 -7.53 7.13
CA PHE A 100 8.96 -7.71 7.33
C PHE A 100 8.67 -9.05 8.00
N GLY A 101 7.48 -9.17 8.60
CA GLY A 101 6.96 -10.42 9.13
C GLY A 101 5.44 -10.47 9.06
N ILE A 102 4.92 -11.67 8.87
CA ILE A 102 3.48 -11.95 8.82
C ILE A 102 3.05 -12.45 10.20
N PHE A 103 1.98 -11.86 10.71
CA PHE A 103 1.39 -12.31 11.99
C PHE A 103 0.57 -13.58 11.80
N SER A 104 0.90 -14.60 12.56
CA SER A 104 0.08 -15.82 12.72
C SER A 104 -1.22 -15.51 13.47
N ASP A 105 -2.15 -16.44 13.47
CA ASP A 105 -3.38 -16.35 14.28
C ASP A 105 -3.46 -17.55 15.25
N PRO A 106 -3.27 -17.33 16.55
CA PRO A 106 -2.92 -16.08 17.24
C PRO A 106 -1.50 -15.59 16.93
N ALA A 107 -1.25 -14.26 17.06
CA ALA A 107 0.08 -13.68 16.88
C ALA A 107 1.05 -14.14 17.96
N THR A 108 2.30 -14.38 17.59
CA THR A 108 3.35 -14.92 18.46
C THR A 108 4.63 -14.09 18.43
N ALA A 109 5.51 -14.30 19.40
CA ALA A 109 6.81 -13.67 19.44
C ALA A 109 7.70 -14.02 18.21
N ALA A 110 7.50 -15.18 17.59
CA ALA A 110 8.21 -15.60 16.40
C ALA A 110 7.90 -14.71 15.19
N ASP A 111 6.67 -14.20 15.08
CA ASP A 111 6.23 -13.35 13.98
C ASP A 111 6.98 -12.01 13.92
N VAL A 112 7.48 -11.56 15.06
CA VAL A 112 8.13 -10.25 15.27
C VAL A 112 9.61 -10.37 15.65
N ALA A 113 10.20 -11.55 15.56
CA ALA A 113 11.58 -11.81 16.02
C ALA A 113 12.62 -10.89 15.32
N ALA A 114 12.38 -10.50 14.07
CA ALA A 114 13.28 -9.65 13.29
C ALA A 114 13.04 -8.13 13.52
N VAL A 115 12.07 -7.73 14.36
CA VAL A 115 11.83 -6.31 14.68
C VAL A 115 13.00 -5.78 15.51
N THR A 116 13.59 -4.69 15.04
CA THR A 116 14.67 -3.95 15.72
C THR A 116 14.30 -2.47 15.86
N ILE A 117 14.95 -1.79 16.79
CA ILE A 117 14.83 -0.33 16.93
C ILE A 117 16.15 0.29 16.49
N SER A 118 16.11 1.32 15.66
CA SER A 118 17.31 2.02 15.23
C SER A 118 17.99 2.73 16.40
N MET A 119 19.32 2.82 16.42
CA MET A 119 20.03 3.57 17.48
C MET A 119 19.59 5.03 17.54
N ARG A 120 19.24 5.61 16.41
CA ARG A 120 18.71 6.97 16.35
C ARG A 120 17.37 7.11 17.07
N ASP A 121 16.48 6.10 16.94
CA ASP A 121 15.22 6.10 17.68
C ASP A 121 15.43 5.79 19.17
N VAL A 122 16.43 4.97 19.50
CA VAL A 122 16.85 4.76 20.90
C VAL A 122 17.24 6.09 21.55
N GLU A 123 18.06 6.89 20.87
CA GLU A 123 18.48 8.20 21.36
C GLU A 123 17.30 9.14 21.56
N ASP A 124 16.39 9.20 20.60
CA ASP A 124 15.19 10.05 20.71
C ASP A 124 14.25 9.59 21.84
N MET A 125 14.12 8.27 22.04
CA MET A 125 13.25 7.73 23.09
C MET A 125 13.68 8.05 24.50
N LYS A 126 14.95 8.39 24.72
CA LYS A 126 15.46 8.82 26.06
C LYS A 126 14.72 10.05 26.60
N ASP A 127 14.39 10.97 25.71
CA ASP A 127 13.77 12.25 26.07
C ASP A 127 12.29 12.32 25.69
N CYS A 128 11.72 11.23 25.20
CA CYS A 128 10.32 11.18 24.77
C CYS A 128 9.35 11.44 25.93
N ARG A 129 8.44 12.37 25.71
CA ARG A 129 7.31 12.67 26.61
C ARG A 129 6.09 13.03 25.76
N PRO A 130 4.88 12.92 26.32
CA PRO A 130 3.68 13.32 25.61
C PRO A 130 3.78 14.77 25.09
N GLY A 131 3.51 14.95 23.80
CA GLY A 131 3.62 16.21 23.08
C GLY A 131 5.02 16.52 22.53
N ASP A 132 6.05 15.77 22.92
CA ASP A 132 7.45 16.01 22.50
C ASP A 132 8.21 14.68 22.34
N CYS A 133 7.93 13.97 21.27
CA CYS A 133 8.61 12.74 20.91
C CYS A 133 8.74 12.64 19.38
N VAL A 134 9.87 12.16 18.89
CA VAL A 134 10.08 11.97 17.45
C VAL A 134 9.45 10.66 16.97
N VAL A 135 9.40 9.66 17.85
CA VAL A 135 8.77 8.36 17.58
C VAL A 135 7.29 8.47 17.95
N LYS A 136 6.43 8.03 17.05
CA LYS A 136 4.97 8.08 17.25
C LYS A 136 4.52 6.97 18.19
N LEU A 137 4.18 7.35 19.41
CA LEU A 137 3.80 6.44 20.48
C LEU A 137 2.61 7.01 21.28
N PRO A 138 1.80 6.15 21.89
CA PRO A 138 0.88 6.55 22.96
C PRO A 138 1.62 7.06 24.20
N ALA A 139 1.04 8.01 24.92
CA ALA A 139 1.59 8.49 26.20
C ALA A 139 1.82 7.36 27.22
N THR A 140 0.98 6.31 27.18
CA THR A 140 1.15 5.14 28.04
C THR A 140 2.40 4.34 27.71
N ASP A 141 2.73 4.19 26.42
CA ASP A 141 3.91 3.47 25.99
C ASP A 141 5.18 4.28 26.28
N MET A 142 5.15 5.62 26.10
CA MET A 142 6.25 6.49 26.50
C MET A 142 6.61 6.32 28.00
N ARG A 143 5.59 6.34 28.88
CA ARG A 143 5.83 6.13 30.33
C ARG A 143 6.41 4.75 30.62
N ARG A 144 5.85 3.70 30.06
CA ARG A 144 6.33 2.31 30.26
C ARG A 144 7.75 2.12 29.80
N ILE A 145 8.10 2.70 28.65
CA ILE A 145 9.47 2.66 28.10
C ILE A 145 10.44 3.29 29.12
N HIS A 146 10.08 4.44 29.71
CA HIS A 146 10.92 5.08 30.72
C HIS A 146 11.04 4.28 32.02
N GLU A 147 9.97 3.62 32.45
CA GLU A 147 9.92 2.83 33.68
C GLU A 147 10.64 1.47 33.54
N GLU A 148 10.50 0.81 32.36
CA GLU A 148 10.99 -0.55 32.14
C GLU A 148 12.42 -0.60 31.57
N THR A 149 12.98 0.50 31.03
CA THR A 149 14.29 0.51 30.38
C THR A 149 15.39 0.95 31.34
N ASN A 150 16.45 0.15 31.43
CA ASN A 150 17.68 0.57 32.14
C ASN A 150 18.52 1.50 31.22
N TRP A 151 18.27 2.81 31.32
CA TRP A 151 18.93 3.82 30.49
C TRP A 151 20.42 4.00 30.71
N SER A 152 21.00 3.35 31.72
CA SER A 152 22.45 3.36 32.02
C SER A 152 23.13 2.07 31.54
N GLY A 153 22.40 1.10 30.99
CA GLY A 153 22.93 -0.18 30.54
C GLY A 153 23.46 -0.12 29.10
N ASP A 154 24.28 -1.07 28.74
CA ASP A 154 24.84 -1.21 27.39
C ASP A 154 23.85 -1.89 26.41
N ASP A 155 22.74 -2.43 26.91
CA ASP A 155 21.77 -3.23 26.16
C ASP A 155 20.43 -2.50 25.91
N ILE A 156 20.40 -1.16 26.00
CA ILE A 156 19.19 -0.32 25.84
C ILE A 156 18.43 -0.68 24.54
N GLN A 157 19.15 -0.80 23.42
CA GLN A 157 18.54 -1.15 22.15
C GLN A 157 17.84 -2.51 22.19
N ALA A 158 18.43 -3.49 22.85
CA ALA A 158 17.84 -4.83 22.99
C ALA A 158 16.58 -4.80 23.86
N GLN A 159 16.58 -4.01 24.95
CA GLN A 159 15.43 -3.80 25.83
C GLN A 159 14.27 -3.13 25.09
N LEU A 160 14.52 -2.05 24.37
CA LEU A 160 13.51 -1.36 23.56
C LEU A 160 12.99 -2.25 22.42
N GLY A 161 13.86 -3.02 21.78
CA GLY A 161 13.48 -4.02 20.78
C GLY A 161 12.57 -5.11 21.37
N ALA A 162 12.87 -5.60 22.57
CA ALA A 162 12.03 -6.56 23.28
C ALA A 162 10.65 -5.96 23.65
N TYR A 163 10.64 -4.72 24.12
CA TYR A 163 9.41 -3.97 24.36
C TYR A 163 8.55 -3.86 23.10
N ALA A 164 9.13 -3.38 21.99
CA ALA A 164 8.41 -3.21 20.73
C ALA A 164 7.82 -4.52 20.22
N ARG A 165 8.59 -5.62 20.27
CA ARG A 165 8.10 -6.96 19.86
C ARG A 165 6.89 -7.41 20.70
N ARG A 166 6.96 -7.27 22.02
CA ARG A 166 5.84 -7.60 22.92
C ARG A 166 4.60 -6.77 22.57
N ARG A 167 4.77 -5.44 22.42
CA ARG A 167 3.67 -4.52 22.09
C ARG A 167 3.02 -4.81 20.75
N LEU A 168 3.79 -5.20 19.74
CA LEU A 168 3.24 -5.54 18.42
C LEU A 168 2.35 -6.80 18.48
N VAL A 169 2.74 -7.82 19.24
CA VAL A 169 1.92 -9.03 19.43
C VAL A 169 0.60 -8.69 20.15
N GLU A 170 0.68 -7.92 21.24
CA GLU A 170 -0.50 -7.44 21.98
C GLU A 170 -1.41 -6.58 21.09
N TYR A 171 -0.83 -5.68 20.32
CA TYR A 171 -1.53 -4.77 19.40
C TYR A 171 -2.35 -5.53 18.37
N ILE A 172 -1.77 -6.55 17.74
CA ILE A 172 -2.47 -7.37 16.75
C ILE A 172 -3.58 -8.20 17.39
N ALA A 173 -3.35 -8.77 18.58
CA ALA A 173 -4.37 -9.50 19.30
C ALA A 173 -5.58 -8.61 19.63
N ASP A 174 -5.32 -7.37 20.04
CA ASP A 174 -6.35 -6.36 20.30
C ASP A 174 -7.08 -5.91 19.03
N TYR A 175 -6.35 -5.66 17.95
CA TYR A 175 -6.94 -5.24 16.67
C TYR A 175 -7.88 -6.31 16.11
N ARG A 176 -7.51 -7.59 16.16
CA ARG A 176 -8.38 -8.69 15.72
C ARG A 176 -9.69 -8.74 16.49
N LYS A 177 -9.69 -8.37 17.78
CA LYS A 177 -10.89 -8.36 18.63
C LYS A 177 -11.72 -7.11 18.46
N ARG A 178 -11.09 -5.93 18.39
CA ARG A 178 -11.74 -4.63 18.53
C ARG A 178 -11.70 -3.78 17.27
N GLY A 179 -10.93 -4.18 16.25
CA GLY A 179 -10.78 -3.44 15.00
C GLY A 179 -10.26 -2.03 15.23
N ASP A 180 -10.89 -1.07 14.59
CA ASP A 180 -10.44 0.33 14.58
C ASP A 180 -10.36 0.96 15.97
N SER A 181 -11.16 0.50 16.94
CA SER A 181 -11.05 0.98 18.32
C SER A 181 -9.76 0.58 19.03
N ALA A 182 -8.99 -0.36 18.45
CA ALA A 182 -7.68 -0.75 18.95
C ALA A 182 -6.53 -0.09 18.17
N MET A 183 -6.82 0.69 17.10
CA MET A 183 -5.76 1.37 16.36
C MET A 183 -4.99 2.36 17.24
N ALA A 184 -3.77 2.64 16.85
CA ALA A 184 -2.84 3.46 17.63
C ALA A 184 -3.41 4.85 17.95
N ILE A 185 -3.08 5.32 19.15
CA ILE A 185 -3.25 6.70 19.57
C ILE A 185 -1.86 7.31 19.63
N TYR A 186 -1.68 8.48 19.02
CA TYR A 186 -0.39 9.15 18.96
C TYR A 186 -0.39 10.38 19.86
N ASP A 187 0.62 10.47 20.71
CA ASP A 187 0.83 11.59 21.66
C ASP A 187 2.21 12.24 21.46
N ASP A 188 2.72 12.19 20.21
CA ASP A 188 4.11 12.51 19.91
C ASP A 188 4.40 14.03 19.81
N ARG A 189 3.85 14.73 18.81
CA ARG A 189 4.28 16.11 18.53
C ARG A 189 3.15 17.13 18.64
N GLY A 190 3.23 18.01 19.67
CA GLY A 190 2.37 19.19 19.79
C GLY A 190 0.87 18.93 19.85
N ARG A 191 0.44 17.72 19.53
CA ARG A 191 -0.94 17.24 19.59
C ARG A 191 -0.98 15.94 20.39
N LEU A 192 -1.93 15.86 21.29
CA LEU A 192 -2.20 14.67 22.09
C LEU A 192 -3.49 14.00 21.62
N ASN A 193 -3.61 12.70 21.86
CA ASN A 193 -4.78 11.90 21.53
C ASN A 193 -5.13 11.92 20.02
N VAL A 194 -4.12 11.83 19.17
CA VAL A 194 -4.36 11.70 17.72
C VAL A 194 -4.70 10.23 17.41
N HIS A 195 -5.98 9.96 17.18
CA HIS A 195 -6.46 8.62 16.89
C HIS A 195 -6.23 8.25 15.42
N ALA A 196 -5.44 7.22 15.16
CA ALA A 196 -5.22 6.69 13.82
C ALA A 196 -6.54 6.22 13.15
N SER A 197 -7.47 5.71 13.95
CA SER A 197 -8.81 5.32 13.49
C SER A 197 -9.64 6.49 12.96
N GLU A 198 -9.61 7.64 13.64
CA GLU A 198 -10.31 8.85 13.20
C GLU A 198 -9.66 9.44 11.94
N ALA A 199 -8.31 9.47 11.91
CA ALA A 199 -7.56 9.89 10.75
C ALA A 199 -7.87 9.01 9.52
N PHE A 200 -7.95 7.69 9.71
CA PHE A 200 -8.34 6.75 8.66
C PHE A 200 -9.79 6.93 8.22
N ALA A 201 -10.73 7.05 9.16
CA ALA A 201 -12.16 7.24 8.85
C ALA A 201 -12.40 8.53 8.04
N ALA A 202 -11.77 9.64 8.43
CA ALA A 202 -11.84 10.89 7.69
C ALA A 202 -11.27 10.76 6.26
N MET A 203 -10.11 10.10 6.12
CA MET A 203 -9.47 9.82 4.83
C MET A 203 -10.35 8.93 3.95
N LEU A 204 -10.98 7.90 4.49
CA LEU A 204 -11.88 7.01 3.77
C LEU A 204 -13.15 7.75 3.32
N ALA A 205 -13.76 8.56 4.19
CA ALA A 205 -14.94 9.36 3.87
C ALA A 205 -14.70 10.34 2.69
N GLU A 206 -13.48 10.85 2.56
CA GLU A 206 -13.06 11.68 1.43
C GLU A 206 -12.67 10.89 0.16
N SER A 207 -12.86 9.57 0.17
CA SER A 207 -12.42 8.67 -0.91
C SER A 207 -13.57 7.84 -1.49
N PRO A 208 -14.71 8.45 -1.90
CA PRO A 208 -15.86 7.69 -2.40
C PRO A 208 -15.50 6.78 -3.58
N TYR A 209 -14.54 7.16 -4.40
CA TYR A 209 -14.02 6.37 -5.51
C TYR A 209 -13.39 5.02 -5.09
N VAL A 210 -13.02 4.83 -3.81
CA VAL A 210 -12.52 3.55 -3.28
C VAL A 210 -13.63 2.51 -3.19
N TYR A 211 -14.83 2.95 -2.81
CA TYR A 211 -15.91 2.05 -2.42
C TYR A 211 -17.25 2.28 -3.17
N GLN A 212 -17.38 3.33 -4.00
CA GLN A 212 -18.64 3.62 -4.69
C GLN A 212 -19.11 2.48 -5.59
N ASN A 213 -18.17 1.72 -6.19
CA ASN A 213 -18.46 0.57 -7.05
C ASN A 213 -18.42 -0.77 -6.28
N VAL A 214 -17.85 -0.79 -5.07
CA VAL A 214 -17.75 -1.97 -4.19
C VAL A 214 -18.03 -1.54 -2.75
N PRO A 215 -19.31 -1.27 -2.41
CA PRO A 215 -19.68 -0.77 -1.07
C PRO A 215 -19.31 -1.74 0.06
N SER A 216 -19.25 -3.05 -0.22
CA SER A 216 -18.82 -4.09 0.73
C SER A 216 -17.38 -3.86 1.22
N LEU A 217 -16.45 -3.45 0.32
CA LEU A 217 -15.09 -3.10 0.71
C LEU A 217 -15.07 -1.88 1.66
N GLY A 218 -15.87 -0.85 1.37
CA GLY A 218 -15.95 0.34 2.23
C GLY A 218 -16.42 0.00 3.64
N ARG A 219 -17.49 -0.80 3.75
CA ARG A 219 -17.99 -1.27 5.07
C ARG A 219 -16.95 -2.09 5.82
N TYR A 220 -16.27 -3.02 5.14
CA TYR A 220 -15.22 -3.82 5.73
C TYR A 220 -14.06 -2.96 6.26
N LEU A 221 -13.55 -2.02 5.45
CA LEU A 221 -12.46 -1.14 5.85
C LEU A 221 -12.83 -0.25 7.05
N ALA A 222 -14.10 0.13 7.18
CA ALA A 222 -14.60 0.99 8.25
C ALA A 222 -15.03 0.24 9.52
N ALA A 223 -15.31 -1.07 9.43
CA ALA A 223 -16.00 -1.77 10.51
C ALA A 223 -15.43 -3.17 10.81
N TYR A 224 -14.22 -3.48 10.36
CA TYR A 224 -13.52 -4.72 10.75
C TYR A 224 -13.39 -4.81 12.29
N PRO A 225 -13.57 -5.99 12.91
CA PRO A 225 -13.90 -7.31 12.34
C PRO A 225 -15.41 -7.60 12.27
N ARG A 226 -16.27 -6.62 12.57
CA ARG A 226 -17.74 -6.79 12.55
C ARG A 226 -18.27 -7.06 11.15
N GLU A 227 -17.78 -6.31 10.17
CA GLU A 227 -18.02 -6.55 8.75
C GLU A 227 -16.98 -7.52 8.20
N LYS A 228 -17.42 -8.45 7.38
CA LYS A 228 -16.56 -9.45 6.72
C LYS A 228 -16.80 -9.42 5.22
N LEU A 229 -15.78 -9.77 4.45
CA LEU A 229 -15.87 -9.97 3.01
C LEU A 229 -15.85 -11.48 2.71
N ALA A 230 -16.98 -12.02 2.28
CA ALA A 230 -17.06 -13.43 1.92
C ALA A 230 -16.11 -13.75 0.75
N GLY A 231 -15.29 -14.78 0.90
CA GLY A 231 -14.30 -15.18 -0.12
C GLY A 231 -13.04 -14.30 -0.19
N ALA A 232 -12.87 -13.32 0.70
CA ALA A 232 -11.64 -12.56 0.79
C ALA A 232 -10.55 -13.36 1.52
N THR A 233 -9.29 -13.09 1.15
CA THR A 233 -8.10 -13.53 1.88
C THR A 233 -7.44 -12.33 2.52
N GLU A 234 -7.15 -12.40 3.82
CA GLU A 234 -6.55 -11.30 4.56
C GLU A 234 -5.23 -11.70 5.20
N VAL A 235 -4.37 -10.72 5.41
CA VAL A 235 -3.10 -10.87 6.11
C VAL A 235 -2.81 -9.64 6.95
N LEU A 236 -2.31 -9.86 8.16
CA LEU A 236 -1.72 -8.83 9.01
C LEU A 236 -0.20 -8.99 8.96
N PHE A 237 0.50 -7.91 8.71
CA PHE A 237 1.96 -7.93 8.66
C PHE A 237 2.56 -6.63 9.21
N TRP A 238 3.80 -6.71 9.63
CA TRP A 238 4.64 -5.55 9.90
C TRP A 238 5.72 -5.43 8.84
N SER A 239 6.17 -4.23 8.58
CA SER A 239 7.30 -3.96 7.70
C SER A 239 8.14 -2.81 8.22
N GLU A 240 9.43 -2.85 7.89
CA GLU A 240 10.36 -1.74 8.04
C GLU A 240 10.76 -1.28 6.64
N ASP A 241 10.33 -0.08 6.28
CA ASP A 241 10.54 0.49 4.96
C ASP A 241 11.55 1.64 5.03
N ALA A 242 12.64 1.52 4.25
CA ALA A 242 13.64 2.58 4.12
C ALA A 242 13.23 3.56 3.03
N MET A 243 13.20 4.84 3.35
CA MET A 243 12.96 5.93 2.41
C MET A 243 14.18 6.85 2.33
N PRO A 244 14.62 7.29 1.14
CA PRO A 244 15.77 8.16 1.00
C PRO A 244 15.64 9.43 1.85
N ARG A 245 16.63 9.71 2.69
CA ARG A 245 16.71 10.89 3.58
C ARG A 245 15.68 10.93 4.72
N LEU A 246 14.88 9.90 4.89
CA LEU A 246 13.96 9.75 6.01
C LEU A 246 14.47 8.66 6.97
N ARG A 247 13.89 8.61 8.16
CA ARG A 247 14.10 7.49 9.08
C ARG A 247 13.40 6.25 8.53
N PRO A 248 13.91 5.05 8.79
CA PRO A 248 13.17 3.82 8.51
C PRO A 248 11.79 3.86 9.20
N ILE A 249 10.78 3.36 8.51
CA ILE A 249 9.41 3.37 9.01
C ILE A 249 8.99 1.96 9.36
N LEU A 250 8.84 1.69 10.64
CA LEU A 250 8.18 0.49 11.14
C LEU A 250 6.67 0.71 11.07
N SER A 251 5.97 -0.10 10.30
CA SER A 251 4.52 -0.03 10.15
C SER A 251 3.85 -1.38 10.38
N VAL A 252 2.57 -1.33 10.75
CA VAL A 252 1.67 -2.48 10.83
C VAL A 252 0.55 -2.27 9.84
N THR A 253 0.28 -3.27 9.01
CA THR A 253 -0.69 -3.18 7.91
C THR A 253 -1.63 -4.38 7.92
N HIS A 254 -2.91 -4.10 7.65
CA HIS A 254 -3.93 -5.09 7.35
C HIS A 254 -4.21 -5.05 5.84
N GLN A 255 -3.89 -6.13 5.13
CA GLN A 255 -4.14 -6.27 3.70
C GLN A 255 -5.22 -7.32 3.46
N VAL A 256 -6.10 -7.01 2.52
CA VAL A 256 -7.15 -7.92 2.05
C VAL A 256 -7.10 -8.04 0.53
N VAL A 257 -7.26 -9.26 0.02
CA VAL A 257 -7.45 -9.58 -1.40
C VAL A 257 -8.88 -10.05 -1.58
N TYR A 258 -9.65 -9.35 -2.41
CA TYR A 258 -11.08 -9.58 -2.57
C TYR A 258 -11.53 -9.47 -4.01
N THR A 259 -12.26 -10.48 -4.49
CA THR A 259 -12.96 -10.45 -5.79
C THR A 259 -14.45 -10.32 -5.53
N PRO A 260 -15.05 -9.13 -5.77
CA PRO A 260 -16.47 -8.90 -5.53
C PRO A 260 -17.33 -9.80 -6.43
N PRO A 261 -18.33 -10.52 -5.90
CA PRO A 261 -19.22 -11.35 -6.72
C PRO A 261 -19.94 -10.56 -7.82
N GLU A 262 -20.27 -9.30 -7.54
CA GLU A 262 -20.91 -8.37 -8.49
C GLU A 262 -19.99 -7.88 -9.60
N LEU A 263 -18.68 -8.05 -9.46
CA LEU A 263 -17.64 -7.64 -10.43
C LEU A 263 -16.63 -8.79 -10.65
N PRO A 264 -17.01 -9.91 -11.25
CA PRO A 264 -16.17 -11.13 -11.32
C PRO A 264 -14.87 -10.93 -12.10
N GLY A 265 -14.79 -9.93 -13.00
CA GLY A 265 -13.58 -9.56 -13.74
C GLY A 265 -12.64 -8.61 -12.98
N VAL A 266 -12.95 -8.31 -11.71
CA VAL A 266 -12.21 -7.32 -10.89
C VAL A 266 -11.73 -7.97 -9.61
N THR A 267 -10.46 -7.74 -9.25
CA THR A 267 -9.94 -8.09 -7.92
C THR A 267 -9.35 -6.84 -7.27
N LEU A 268 -9.65 -6.66 -6.00
CA LEU A 268 -9.17 -5.56 -5.17
C LEU A 268 -8.15 -6.08 -4.15
N ILE A 269 -7.05 -5.35 -3.99
CA ILE A 269 -6.05 -5.58 -2.96
C ILE A 269 -6.00 -4.28 -2.17
N ALA A 270 -6.53 -4.28 -0.95
CA ALA A 270 -6.57 -3.10 -0.11
C ALA A 270 -5.66 -3.30 1.11
N ALA A 271 -4.75 -2.36 1.34
CA ALA A 271 -3.80 -2.35 2.44
C ALA A 271 -4.05 -1.13 3.33
N LYS A 272 -4.58 -1.36 4.53
CA LYS A 272 -4.88 -0.38 5.56
C LYS A 272 -3.74 -0.34 6.57
N GLN A 273 -3.07 0.79 6.70
CA GLN A 273 -2.07 0.99 7.73
C GLN A 273 -2.76 1.16 9.10
N LEU A 274 -2.32 0.38 10.10
CA LEU A 274 -2.84 0.40 11.45
C LEU A 274 -1.96 1.21 12.39
N TYR A 275 -0.65 1.22 12.13
CA TYR A 275 0.37 1.91 12.90
C TYR A 275 1.55 2.31 12.02
N ALA A 276 2.18 3.42 12.33
CA ALA A 276 3.50 3.79 11.84
C ALA A 276 4.26 4.55 12.93
N ASN A 277 5.56 4.24 13.09
CA ASN A 277 6.38 4.91 14.10
C ASN A 277 6.85 6.30 13.68
N HIS A 278 6.68 6.68 12.40
CA HIS A 278 7.08 7.98 11.86
C HIS A 278 6.14 8.45 10.76
N TYR A 279 6.01 9.75 10.58
CA TYR A 279 5.46 10.52 9.47
C TYR A 279 3.96 10.35 9.18
N PHE A 280 3.35 9.19 9.41
CA PHE A 280 1.97 8.93 8.98
C PHE A 280 1.01 8.80 10.16
N GLU A 281 -0.16 9.42 10.05
CA GLU A 281 -1.31 9.17 10.93
C GLU A 281 -2.19 8.05 10.37
N ALA A 282 -2.31 7.96 9.04
CA ALA A 282 -3.05 6.93 8.35
C ALA A 282 -2.53 6.74 6.93
N ALA A 283 -2.66 5.53 6.39
CA ALA A 283 -2.45 5.26 4.97
C ALA A 283 -3.42 4.18 4.46
N LEU A 284 -3.75 4.27 3.18
CA LEU A 284 -4.53 3.30 2.44
C LEU A 284 -3.98 3.16 1.02
N ASP A 285 -3.56 1.95 0.67
CA ASP A 285 -3.25 1.58 -0.70
C ASP A 285 -4.32 0.63 -1.21
N VAL A 286 -4.87 0.91 -2.40
CA VAL A 286 -5.81 0.01 -3.07
C VAL A 286 -5.31 -0.24 -4.47
N THR A 287 -5.01 -1.50 -4.77
CA THR A 287 -4.76 -1.98 -6.13
C THR A 287 -6.00 -2.66 -6.66
N CYS A 288 -6.48 -2.22 -7.82
CA CYS A 288 -7.60 -2.82 -8.53
C CYS A 288 -7.08 -3.44 -9.83
N VAL A 289 -7.24 -4.74 -9.98
CA VAL A 289 -6.86 -5.50 -11.17
C VAL A 289 -8.12 -5.80 -11.96
N VAL A 290 -8.25 -5.20 -13.14
CA VAL A 290 -9.42 -5.38 -14.02
C VAL A 290 -9.01 -6.21 -15.24
N GLU A 291 -9.70 -7.29 -15.50
CA GLU A 291 -9.45 -8.16 -16.63
C GLU A 291 -9.60 -7.41 -17.97
N ARG A 292 -8.65 -7.64 -18.89
CA ARG A 292 -8.65 -7.05 -20.23
C ARG A 292 -8.75 -8.14 -21.28
N GLY A 293 -9.96 -8.66 -21.49
CA GLY A 293 -10.34 -9.49 -22.62
C GLY A 293 -9.28 -10.48 -23.16
N GLY A 294 -8.82 -11.42 -22.33
CA GLY A 294 -7.94 -12.51 -22.76
C GLY A 294 -6.46 -12.15 -22.98
N SER A 295 -6.04 -10.90 -22.80
CA SER A 295 -4.67 -10.45 -23.10
C SER A 295 -4.06 -9.52 -22.06
N GLY A 296 -4.29 -9.80 -20.76
CA GLY A 296 -3.69 -8.98 -19.69
C GLY A 296 -4.74 -8.30 -18.81
N SER A 297 -4.33 -7.23 -18.15
CA SER A 297 -5.17 -6.51 -17.19
C SER A 297 -4.94 -5.01 -17.25
N TYR A 298 -5.93 -4.24 -16.78
CA TYR A 298 -5.71 -2.89 -16.29
C TYR A 298 -5.32 -2.97 -14.82
N LEU A 299 -4.23 -2.34 -14.47
CA LEU A 299 -3.77 -2.21 -13.10
C LEU A 299 -4.02 -0.77 -12.66
N LEU A 300 -4.95 -0.57 -11.73
CA LEU A 300 -5.25 0.71 -11.12
C LEU A 300 -4.70 0.70 -9.70
N VAL A 301 -4.03 1.77 -9.31
CA VAL A 301 -3.47 1.91 -7.96
C VAL A 301 -3.91 3.25 -7.38
N LEU A 302 -4.52 3.20 -6.22
CA LEU A 302 -4.81 4.37 -5.41
C LEU A 302 -3.91 4.33 -4.19
N ARG A 303 -3.22 5.44 -3.89
CA ARG A 303 -2.46 5.63 -2.65
C ARG A 303 -2.95 6.86 -1.94
N ARG A 304 -3.31 6.72 -0.68
CA ARG A 304 -3.64 7.84 0.21
C ARG A 304 -2.80 7.79 1.46
N TYR A 305 -2.24 8.94 1.81
CA TYR A 305 -1.42 9.12 2.99
C TYR A 305 -1.91 10.35 3.75
N ARG A 306 -2.08 10.24 5.06
CA ARG A 306 -2.21 11.37 5.97
C ARG A 306 -0.91 11.49 6.77
N PHE A 307 -0.21 12.58 6.54
CA PHE A 307 1.03 12.87 7.26
C PHE A 307 0.72 13.50 8.62
N ASP A 308 1.55 13.22 9.63
CA ASP A 308 1.47 13.84 10.94
C ASP A 308 1.79 15.34 10.88
N ASN A 309 2.79 15.69 10.07
CA ASN A 309 3.20 17.06 9.81
C ASN A 309 3.61 17.22 8.35
N MET A 310 2.98 18.15 7.66
CA MET A 310 3.33 18.54 6.32
C MET A 310 3.63 20.05 6.33
N PRO A 311 4.89 20.46 6.56
CA PRO A 311 5.23 21.86 6.64
C PRO A 311 4.74 22.63 5.41
N SER A 312 3.95 23.66 5.66
CA SER A 312 3.43 24.56 4.63
C SER A 312 3.90 25.97 4.98
N GLY A 313 4.75 26.51 4.15
CA GLY A 313 5.33 27.84 4.33
C GLY A 313 6.85 27.82 4.33
N GLY A 314 7.45 28.96 4.02
CA GLY A 314 8.88 29.11 3.83
C GLY A 314 9.31 29.05 2.37
N LEU A 315 10.61 29.27 2.12
CA LEU A 315 11.21 29.32 0.78
C LEU A 315 11.21 27.96 0.04
N ILE A 316 10.87 26.87 0.73
CA ILE A 316 10.93 25.50 0.17
C ILE A 316 9.54 24.88 0.22
N ASN A 317 8.98 24.55 -0.95
CA ASN A 317 7.72 23.82 -1.08
C ASN A 317 7.94 22.32 -0.76
N ILE A 318 7.98 21.97 0.54
CA ILE A 318 8.19 20.58 0.99
C ILE A 318 7.04 19.69 0.52
N ARG A 319 5.78 20.15 0.62
CA ARG A 319 4.61 19.38 0.16
C ARG A 319 4.69 19.07 -1.32
N GLY A 320 5.00 20.05 -2.16
CA GLY A 320 5.12 19.83 -3.61
C GLY A 320 6.22 18.82 -3.97
N ARG A 321 7.36 18.87 -3.25
CA ARG A 321 8.46 17.90 -3.43
C ARG A 321 8.05 16.48 -2.99
N ALA A 322 7.37 16.35 -1.87
CA ALA A 322 6.86 15.06 -1.41
C ALA A 322 5.86 14.45 -2.39
N ILE A 323 4.89 15.24 -2.87
CA ILE A 323 3.92 14.81 -3.89
C ILE A 323 4.63 14.40 -5.17
N GLY A 324 5.61 15.19 -5.64
CA GLY A 324 6.40 14.86 -6.82
C GLY A 324 7.12 13.52 -6.69
N ALA A 325 7.82 13.30 -5.57
CA ALA A 325 8.52 12.06 -5.30
C ALA A 325 7.58 10.85 -5.22
N LEU A 326 6.44 10.98 -4.55
CA LEU A 326 5.44 9.92 -4.46
C LEU A 326 4.78 9.60 -5.81
N ARG A 327 4.54 10.63 -6.64
CA ARG A 327 4.04 10.47 -8.01
C ARG A 327 5.03 9.69 -8.88
N ASP A 328 6.31 10.08 -8.84
CA ASP A 328 7.35 9.45 -9.65
C ASP A 328 7.60 8.00 -9.17
N GLN A 329 7.51 7.76 -7.87
CA GLN A 329 7.57 6.42 -7.29
C GLN A 329 6.39 5.56 -7.78
N LEU A 330 5.15 6.08 -7.73
CA LEU A 330 3.98 5.34 -8.21
C LEU A 330 4.09 5.02 -9.69
N LEU A 331 4.57 5.96 -10.50
CA LEU A 331 4.79 5.71 -11.93
C LEU A 331 5.86 4.64 -12.17
N ALA A 332 6.93 4.63 -11.38
CA ALA A 332 7.97 3.60 -11.44
C ALA A 332 7.40 2.22 -11.02
N ASP A 333 6.58 2.17 -9.97
CA ASP A 333 5.95 0.92 -9.51
C ASP A 333 4.97 0.34 -10.53
N LEU A 334 4.16 1.19 -11.19
CA LEU A 334 3.25 0.76 -12.27
C LEU A 334 4.00 0.11 -13.44
N ARG A 335 5.21 0.57 -13.75
CA ARG A 335 6.03 0.04 -14.85
C ARG A 335 6.76 -1.26 -14.50
N ARG A 336 6.82 -1.63 -13.22
CA ARG A 336 7.38 -2.91 -12.79
C ARG A 336 6.29 -3.98 -12.86
N PRO A 337 6.50 -5.07 -13.60
CA PRO A 337 5.47 -6.11 -13.76
C PRO A 337 5.35 -7.03 -12.53
N SER A 338 5.32 -6.48 -11.32
CA SER A 338 5.22 -7.30 -10.10
C SER A 338 4.13 -6.80 -9.17
N PRO A 339 3.32 -7.67 -8.58
CA PRO A 339 3.18 -7.60 -7.15
C PRO A 339 4.43 -8.19 -6.52
#